data_fe71746cdf30f3e420fcc05c0a15bc26
#
_entry.id   fe71746cdf30f3e420fcc05c0a15bc26
#
_cell.length_a   1.000
_cell.length_b   1.000
_cell.length_c   1.000
_cell.angle_alpha   90.00
_cell.angle_beta   90.00
_cell.angle_gamma   90.00
#
_symmetry.space_group_name_H-M   'P 1'
#
loop_
_entity.id
_entity.type
_entity.pdbx_description
1 polymer ?
#
loop_
_entity_poly.entity_id
_entity_poly.type
_entity_poly.pdbx_seq_one_letter_code
_entity_poly.pdbx_strand_id
1 'polypeptide(L)'
;MLMPQALSSSVNGSTVTYRLRVPPALEHFRGHFPGFPILPGIVQLDWAVRLGRLHFAGLEASTGVDNFKCQALVFPEAELNLELRREDSGLHFRYFDAQRTYSSGKILFARQTPQ
;
A
#
# COMPACT_ATOMS: atom_id res chain seq x y z
N MET A 1 15.87 -1.28 -6.25
CA MET A 1 14.70 -2.05 -5.80
C MET A 1 13.54 -1.09 -5.62
N LEU A 2 12.38 -1.40 -6.17
CA LEU A 2 11.22 -0.51 -6.19
C LEU A 2 10.02 -1.02 -5.37
N MET A 3 10.07 -2.27 -4.92
CA MET A 3 8.96 -2.92 -4.22
C MET A 3 9.38 -3.35 -2.81
N PRO A 4 8.41 -3.52 -1.90
CA PRO A 4 8.72 -4.07 -0.58
C PRO A 4 9.06 -5.54 -0.68
N GLN A 5 9.66 -6.07 0.37
CA GLN A 5 9.85 -7.51 0.51
C GLN A 5 8.62 -8.10 1.18
N ALA A 6 7.94 -9.01 0.50
CA ALA A 6 6.81 -9.73 1.08
C ALA A 6 7.33 -10.91 1.91
N LEU A 7 7.08 -10.87 3.20
CA LEU A 7 7.51 -11.92 4.14
C LEU A 7 6.48 -13.02 4.25
N SER A 8 5.20 -12.66 4.20
CA SER A 8 4.08 -13.60 4.22
C SER A 8 2.82 -12.90 3.74
N SER A 9 1.80 -13.68 3.43
CA SER A 9 0.49 -13.15 3.08
C SER A 9 -0.61 -14.12 3.50
N SER A 10 -1.80 -13.58 3.71
CA SER A 10 -3.00 -14.38 3.99
C SER A 10 -4.18 -13.77 3.28
N VAL A 11 -5.10 -14.62 2.84
CA VAL A 11 -6.32 -14.22 2.13
C VAL A 11 -7.53 -14.69 2.93
N ASN A 12 -8.47 -13.76 3.12
CA ASN A 12 -9.74 -14.08 3.80
C ASN A 12 -10.85 -13.32 3.08
N GLY A 13 -11.55 -14.04 2.19
CA GLY A 13 -12.59 -13.44 1.37
C GLY A 13 -12.04 -12.34 0.46
N SER A 14 -12.57 -11.13 0.59
CA SER A 14 -12.14 -9.97 -0.19
C SER A 14 -11.02 -9.17 0.48
N THR A 15 -10.39 -9.72 1.51
CA THR A 15 -9.31 -9.09 2.25
C THR A 15 -8.02 -9.90 2.10
N VAL A 16 -6.93 -9.20 1.81
CA VAL A 16 -5.58 -9.79 1.74
C VAL A 16 -4.71 -9.00 2.70
N THR A 17 -3.94 -9.70 3.51
CA THR A 17 -2.99 -9.07 4.42
C THR A 17 -1.58 -9.57 4.12
N TYR A 18 -0.68 -8.64 3.86
CA TYR A 18 0.74 -8.88 3.68
C TYR A 18 1.52 -8.51 4.91
N ARG A 19 2.52 -9.31 5.26
CA ARG A 19 3.60 -8.88 6.14
C ARG A 19 4.74 -8.43 5.24
N LEU A 20 5.14 -7.17 5.35
CA LEU A 20 6.13 -6.55 4.48
C LEU A 20 7.34 -6.08 5.27
N ARG A 21 8.50 -6.13 4.63
CA ARG A 21 9.70 -5.44 5.09
C ARG A 21 10.07 -4.38 4.06
N VAL A 22 10.38 -3.18 4.54
CA VAL A 22 10.81 -2.06 3.71
C VAL A 22 12.32 -2.20 3.52
N PRO A 23 12.81 -2.56 2.33
CA PRO A 23 14.25 -2.75 2.12
C PRO A 23 15.00 -1.42 2.27
N PRO A 24 16.17 -1.41 2.92
CA PRO A 24 16.94 -0.18 3.08
C PRO A 24 17.55 0.32 1.77
N ALA A 25 17.66 -0.56 0.76
CA ALA A 25 18.23 -0.22 -0.54
C ALA A 25 17.21 0.28 -1.55
N LEU A 26 16.00 0.69 -1.11
CA LEU A 26 15.00 1.23 -2.03
C LEU A 26 15.49 2.52 -2.67
N GLU A 27 15.27 2.64 -3.99
CA GLU A 27 15.58 3.86 -4.73
C GLU A 27 14.78 5.06 -4.22
N HIS A 28 13.61 4.82 -3.65
CA HIS A 28 12.74 5.85 -3.09
C HIS A 28 13.38 6.64 -1.95
N PHE A 29 14.47 6.12 -1.35
CA PHE A 29 15.18 6.82 -0.29
C PHE A 29 16.30 7.72 -0.83
N ARG A 30 16.64 7.61 -2.11
CA ARG A 30 17.72 8.40 -2.70
C ARG A 30 17.29 9.84 -2.90
N GLY A 31 18.12 10.77 -2.40
CA GLY A 31 17.89 12.19 -2.60
C GLY A 31 16.61 12.73 -1.98
N HIS A 32 15.88 11.89 -1.26
CA HIS A 32 14.63 12.28 -0.62
C HIS A 32 14.90 12.47 0.87
N PHE A 33 14.88 13.72 1.32
CA PHE A 33 15.25 14.12 2.68
C PHE A 33 16.62 13.57 3.09
N PRO A 34 17.74 14.13 2.56
CA PRO A 34 19.08 13.66 2.92
C PRO A 34 19.26 13.59 4.43
N GLY A 35 19.74 12.43 4.94
CA GLY A 35 19.90 12.21 6.37
C GLY A 35 18.62 11.84 7.12
N PHE A 36 17.48 11.79 6.42
CA PHE A 36 16.19 11.42 7.03
C PHE A 36 15.34 10.63 6.03
N PRO A 37 15.71 9.38 5.74
CA PRO A 37 15.01 8.58 4.75
C PRO A 37 13.64 8.14 5.27
N ILE A 38 12.60 8.50 4.54
CA ILE A 38 11.23 8.04 4.82
C ILE A 38 10.58 7.54 3.53
N LEU A 39 9.64 6.62 3.67
CA LEU A 39 8.90 6.12 2.52
C LEU A 39 7.75 7.08 2.20
N PRO A 40 7.76 7.71 1.01
CA PRO A 40 6.70 8.67 0.65
C PRO A 40 5.32 8.02 0.59
N GLY A 41 4.30 8.81 0.91
CA GLY A 41 2.91 8.34 0.85
C GLY A 41 2.51 7.87 -0.55
N ILE A 42 2.98 8.56 -1.60
CA ILE A 42 2.68 8.15 -2.97
C ILE A 42 3.20 6.75 -3.30
N VAL A 43 4.34 6.37 -2.73
CA VAL A 43 4.90 5.03 -2.91
C VAL A 43 4.05 4.00 -2.18
N GLN A 44 3.55 4.33 -0.99
CA GLN A 44 2.65 3.45 -0.24
C GLN A 44 1.35 3.19 -1.02
N LEU A 45 0.82 4.21 -1.71
CA LEU A 45 -0.33 4.05 -2.60
C LEU A 45 0.00 3.12 -3.78
N ASP A 46 1.14 3.33 -4.41
CA ASP A 46 1.59 2.52 -5.54
C ASP A 46 1.74 1.04 -5.16
N TRP A 47 2.36 0.77 -4.02
CA TRP A 47 2.51 -0.60 -3.53
C TRP A 47 1.16 -1.27 -3.27
N ALA A 48 0.22 -0.53 -2.67
CA ALA A 48 -1.12 -1.06 -2.40
C ALA A 48 -1.81 -1.50 -3.70
N VAL A 49 -1.72 -0.68 -4.74
CA VAL A 49 -2.32 -1.02 -6.05
C VAL A 49 -1.62 -2.22 -6.68
N ARG A 50 -0.28 -2.21 -6.70
CA ARG A 50 0.48 -3.30 -7.35
C ARG A 50 0.24 -4.64 -6.66
N LEU A 51 0.25 -4.67 -5.34
CA LEU A 51 -0.03 -5.89 -4.59
C LEU A 51 -1.50 -6.29 -4.70
N GLY A 52 -2.41 -5.32 -4.71
CA GLY A 52 -3.84 -5.58 -4.90
C GLY A 52 -4.15 -6.23 -6.24
N ARG A 53 -3.45 -5.83 -7.30
CA ARG A 53 -3.63 -6.41 -8.64
C ARG A 53 -3.29 -7.89 -8.71
N LEU A 54 -2.51 -8.41 -7.79
CA LEU A 54 -2.19 -9.84 -7.74
C LEU A 54 -3.39 -10.67 -7.27
N HIS A 55 -4.39 -10.05 -6.64
CA HIS A 55 -5.50 -10.75 -6.02
C HIS A 55 -6.88 -10.32 -6.54
N PHE A 56 -6.99 -9.10 -7.08
CA PHE A 56 -8.28 -8.51 -7.43
C PHE A 56 -8.27 -8.00 -8.86
N ALA A 57 -9.39 -8.20 -9.55
CA ALA A 57 -9.62 -7.63 -10.87
C ALA A 57 -10.16 -6.20 -10.76
N GLY A 58 -10.11 -5.45 -11.87
CA GLY A 58 -10.69 -4.12 -11.95
C GLY A 58 -9.86 -3.00 -11.37
N LEU A 59 -8.56 -3.22 -11.15
CA LEU A 59 -7.66 -2.24 -10.55
C LEU A 59 -6.72 -1.61 -11.59
N GLU A 60 -7.19 -1.41 -12.83
CA GLU A 60 -6.35 -0.89 -13.91
C GLU A 60 -6.34 0.63 -13.99
N ALA A 61 -7.47 1.28 -13.73
CA ALA A 61 -7.63 2.72 -13.94
C ALA A 61 -8.03 3.41 -12.63
N SER A 62 -7.04 3.87 -11.90
CA SER A 62 -7.26 4.67 -10.69
C SER A 62 -7.81 6.05 -11.05
N THR A 63 -8.87 6.47 -10.37
CA THR A 63 -9.50 7.77 -10.58
C THR A 63 -9.26 8.75 -9.43
N GLY A 64 -8.69 8.29 -8.33
CA GLY A 64 -8.39 9.16 -7.21
C GLY A 64 -8.23 8.39 -5.92
N VAL A 65 -8.06 9.12 -4.84
CA VAL A 65 -7.91 8.58 -3.49
C VAL A 65 -8.84 9.33 -2.56
N ASP A 66 -9.55 8.58 -1.71
CA ASP A 66 -10.46 9.14 -0.72
C ASP A 66 -9.94 8.82 0.68
N ASN A 67 -10.07 9.79 1.60
CA ASN A 67 -9.68 9.64 3.01
C ASN A 67 -8.23 9.18 3.23
N PHE A 68 -7.31 9.68 2.41
CA PHE A 68 -5.89 9.34 2.60
C PHE A 68 -5.35 10.02 3.84
N LYS A 69 -4.90 9.20 4.81
CA LYS A 69 -4.33 9.66 6.07
C LYS A 69 -2.94 9.08 6.25
N CYS A 70 -1.96 9.95 6.46
CA CYS A 70 -0.61 9.57 6.86
C CYS A 70 -0.43 9.95 8.33
N GLN A 71 -0.39 8.97 9.21
CA GLN A 71 -0.40 9.17 10.65
C GLN A 71 0.98 8.95 11.29
N ALA A 72 1.85 8.21 10.62
CA ALA A 72 3.19 7.94 11.10
C ALA A 72 4.13 7.74 9.90
N LEU A 73 5.41 8.01 10.12
CA LEU A 73 6.44 7.85 9.09
C LEU A 73 6.87 6.39 8.99
N VAL A 74 7.16 5.95 7.77
CA VAL A 74 7.68 4.62 7.50
C VAL A 74 9.18 4.75 7.15
N PHE A 75 10.01 4.05 7.90
CA PHE A 75 11.46 4.11 7.76
C PHE A 75 12.02 2.87 7.08
N PRO A 76 13.27 2.93 6.57
CA PRO A 76 13.96 1.75 6.07
C PRO A 76 13.99 0.62 7.12
N GLU A 77 13.91 -0.61 6.65
CA GLU A 77 13.94 -1.83 7.46
C GLU A 77 12.70 -2.06 8.32
N ALA A 78 11.72 -1.16 8.30
CA ALA A 78 10.48 -1.37 9.02
C ALA A 78 9.78 -2.65 8.55
N GLU A 79 9.25 -3.41 9.51
CA GLU A 79 8.36 -4.52 9.24
C GLU A 79 6.95 -4.12 9.66
N LEU A 80 6.01 -4.24 8.72
CA LEU A 80 4.65 -3.80 8.95
C LEU A 80 3.68 -4.63 8.13
N ASN A 81 2.39 -4.48 8.42
CA ASN A 81 1.35 -5.17 7.70
C ASN A 81 0.69 -4.22 6.70
N LEU A 82 0.30 -4.77 5.56
CA LEU A 82 -0.56 -4.08 4.60
C LEU A 82 -1.83 -4.90 4.44
N GLU A 83 -2.94 -4.32 4.85
CA GLU A 83 -4.26 -4.92 4.63
C GLU A 83 -4.90 -4.27 3.42
N LEU A 84 -5.35 -5.10 2.49
CA LEU A 84 -6.04 -4.69 1.26
C LEU A 84 -7.43 -5.32 1.26
N ARG A 85 -8.46 -4.48 1.12
CA ARG A 85 -9.84 -4.96 1.04
C ARG A 85 -10.50 -4.42 -0.22
N ARG A 86 -10.96 -5.34 -1.07
CA ARG A 86 -11.65 -4.97 -2.30
C ARG A 86 -13.09 -4.58 -1.99
N GLU A 87 -13.47 -3.39 -2.38
CA GLU A 87 -14.82 -2.86 -2.30
C GLU A 87 -15.35 -2.59 -3.71
N ASP A 88 -16.65 -2.32 -3.86
CA ASP A 88 -17.29 -2.17 -5.18
C ASP A 88 -16.59 -1.16 -6.08
N SER A 89 -16.19 -0.01 -5.53
CA SER A 89 -15.64 1.08 -6.32
C SER A 89 -14.18 1.36 -6.02
N GLY A 90 -13.53 0.55 -5.16
CA GLY A 90 -12.19 0.87 -4.75
C GLY A 90 -11.46 -0.23 -4.03
N LEU A 91 -10.26 0.12 -3.62
CA LEU A 91 -9.37 -0.73 -2.83
C LEU A 91 -9.06 0.01 -1.54
N HIS A 92 -9.58 -0.51 -0.44
CA HIS A 92 -9.24 0.01 0.89
C HIS A 92 -7.89 -0.54 1.29
N PHE A 93 -7.00 0.31 1.80
CA PHE A 93 -5.68 -0.12 2.27
C PHE A 93 -5.39 0.44 3.65
N ARG A 94 -4.58 -0.28 4.41
CA ARG A 94 -4.06 0.17 5.70
C ARG A 94 -2.68 -0.45 5.94
N TYR A 95 -1.70 0.41 6.20
CA TYR A 95 -0.38 0.00 6.68
C TYR A 95 -0.34 0.17 8.19
N PHE A 96 0.02 -0.90 8.90
CA PHE A 96 -0.04 -0.89 10.36
C PHE A 96 0.91 -1.94 10.96
N ASP A 97 1.17 -1.77 12.25
CA ASP A 97 1.82 -2.80 13.06
C ASP A 97 1.08 -2.91 14.41
N ALA A 98 1.68 -3.60 15.38
CA ALA A 98 1.04 -3.82 16.68
C ALA A 98 0.84 -2.53 17.48
N GLN A 99 1.59 -1.47 17.18
CA GLN A 99 1.56 -0.21 17.93
C GLN A 99 0.77 0.90 17.25
N ARG A 100 0.71 0.92 15.90
CA ARG A 100 0.14 2.08 15.21
C ARG A 100 -0.33 1.75 13.80
N THR A 101 -1.17 2.64 13.27
CA THR A 101 -1.46 2.73 11.84
C THR A 101 -0.54 3.78 11.24
N TYR A 102 0.16 3.43 10.16
CA TYR A 102 1.05 4.35 9.44
C TYR A 102 0.30 5.17 8.42
N SER A 103 -0.52 4.54 7.60
CA SER A 103 -1.37 5.21 6.64
C SER A 103 -2.58 4.36 6.31
N SER A 104 -3.61 5.01 5.78
CA SER A 104 -4.82 4.34 5.34
C SER A 104 -5.55 5.19 4.32
N GLY A 105 -6.44 4.58 3.57
CA GLY A 105 -7.27 5.28 2.61
C GLY A 105 -8.00 4.30 1.70
N LYS A 106 -8.72 4.88 0.73
CA LYS A 106 -9.42 4.12 -0.30
C LYS A 106 -9.01 4.65 -1.66
N ILE A 107 -8.43 3.77 -2.47
CA ILE A 107 -8.06 4.10 -3.84
C ILE A 107 -9.26 3.80 -4.72
N LEU A 108 -9.71 4.80 -5.47
CA LEU A 108 -10.88 4.69 -6.33
C LEU A 108 -10.48 4.25 -7.73
N PHE A 109 -11.31 3.41 -8.33
CA PHE A 109 -11.08 2.90 -9.67
C PHE A 109 -12.29 3.14 -10.54
N ALA A 110 -12.04 3.28 -11.84
CA ALA A 110 -13.11 3.41 -12.81
C ALA A 110 -13.99 2.16 -12.76
N ARG A 111 -15.30 2.36 -12.71
CA ARG A 111 -16.25 1.26 -12.72
C ARG A 111 -16.27 0.63 -14.10
N GLN A 112 -16.09 -0.70 -14.16
CA GLN A 112 -16.26 -1.41 -15.42
C GLN A 112 -17.75 -1.55 -15.69
N THR A 113 -18.20 -0.94 -16.79
CA THR A 113 -19.57 -1.04 -17.20
C THR A 113 -19.76 -2.34 -17.98
N PRO A 114 -20.68 -3.22 -17.57
CA PRO A 114 -21.01 -4.39 -18.38
C PRO A 114 -21.58 -3.94 -19.71
N GLN A 115 -21.14 -4.58 -20.77
CA GLN A 115 -21.66 -4.30 -22.10
C GLN A 115 -22.71 -5.29 -22.51
#